data_d1ff7a2c0e4af4b51ac881fa50ce1666
#
_entry.id   d1ff7a2c0e4af4b51ac881fa50ce1666
#
_cell.length_a   1.000
_cell.length_b   1.000
_cell.length_c   1.000
_cell.angle_alpha   90.00
_cell.angle_beta   90.00
_cell.angle_gamma   90.00
#
_symmetry.space_group_name_H-M   'P 1'
#
loop_
_entity.id
_entity.type
_entity.pdbx_description
1 polymer ?
#
loop_
_entity_poly.entity_id
_entity_poly.type
_entity_poly.pdbx_seq_one_letter_code
_entity_poly.pdbx_strand_id
1 'polypeptide(L)'
;MDRVLCFLIYFITAFSGLSKLFGKTAAGRYEEYRQGGRLKILLVGYNGARNTGSDVRVAAIARQAAELFGKENVHITVLTMDVSSLSGYFDEDVELLPFSSFFPFDLYRACCTHHAAILCEGSTLKSTFANALTLFMCEAAGIMTRQKKPCLAYGSEIGEMEPFLAAAAKRLCRGTYFITRTEVSLAGLKKLGLKGHAGTDAAWCYDRAIAPKQARQLLCAQGLDGKKPLLGIAVINPFCWPVRASLTKWIWGHLTGNLQGQYDRWYFFSDSPERREAYKTYIREVAAGVNAFLKENDCFPVILGMERLDAKACGALREQLDVPGAVFLSGETPAAVMTGVLRELSVLVTSRYHAAVLSMEEGCPCVAVSMDERLDGIMRELDLDRTYLLRVDDENLGNRLYGALSKAAADQQRIRSHIKASTAAYKQTLQDMGDFLKRYIQQSLKM
;
A
#
# COMPACT_ATOMS: atom_id res chain seq x y z
N MET A 1 -13.72 -1.46 20.38
CA MET A 1 -13.89 -0.21 19.64
C MET A 1 -14.24 -0.45 18.18
N ASP A 2 -13.60 -1.35 17.44
CA ASP A 2 -13.88 -1.60 16.02
C ASP A 2 -15.35 -1.92 15.71
N ARG A 3 -16.03 -2.69 16.59
CA ARG A 3 -17.48 -2.96 16.46
C ARG A 3 -18.34 -1.72 16.66
N VAL A 4 -17.94 -0.81 17.55
CA VAL A 4 -18.64 0.47 17.77
C VAL A 4 -18.47 1.38 16.56
N LEU A 5 -17.25 1.46 16.01
CA LEU A 5 -16.98 2.16 14.75
C LEU A 5 -17.81 1.57 13.60
N CYS A 6 -17.87 0.26 13.49
CA CYS A 6 -18.68 -0.43 12.50
C CYS A 6 -20.17 -0.08 12.62
N PHE A 7 -20.71 -0.03 13.83
CA PHE A 7 -22.10 0.38 14.08
C PHE A 7 -22.37 1.83 13.65
N LEU A 8 -21.46 2.74 13.99
CA LEU A 8 -21.55 4.16 13.56
C LEU A 8 -21.53 4.28 12.03
N ILE A 9 -20.67 3.54 11.36
CA ILE A 9 -20.58 3.49 9.90
C ILE A 9 -21.90 2.99 9.29
N TYR A 10 -22.49 1.95 9.86
CA TYR A 10 -23.82 1.49 9.40
C TYR A 10 -24.89 2.57 9.54
N PHE A 11 -24.88 3.32 10.66
CA PHE A 11 -25.81 4.41 10.90
C PHE A 11 -25.62 5.51 9.84
N ILE A 12 -24.39 6.04 9.71
CA ILE A 12 -24.09 7.11 8.73
C ILE A 12 -24.46 6.66 7.32
N THR A 13 -24.06 5.43 6.93
CA THR A 13 -24.37 4.87 5.60
C THR A 13 -25.88 4.76 5.38
N ALA A 14 -26.65 4.31 6.38
CA ALA A 14 -28.10 4.20 6.25
C ALA A 14 -28.77 5.55 5.97
N PHE A 15 -28.32 6.60 6.65
CA PHE A 15 -28.87 7.95 6.49
C PHE A 15 -28.29 8.70 5.28
N SER A 16 -27.15 8.27 4.73
CA SER A 16 -26.50 8.94 3.59
C SER A 16 -27.36 8.97 2.32
N GLY A 17 -28.30 8.03 2.18
CA GLY A 17 -29.27 8.04 1.08
C GLY A 17 -30.26 9.19 1.12
N LEU A 18 -30.44 9.80 2.30
CA LEU A 18 -31.34 10.97 2.49
C LEU A 18 -30.65 12.30 2.13
N SER A 19 -29.34 12.30 1.93
CA SER A 19 -28.57 13.52 1.59
C SER A 19 -29.13 14.24 0.36
N LYS A 20 -29.72 13.48 -0.56
CA LYS A 20 -30.37 13.98 -1.76
C LYS A 20 -31.61 14.84 -1.47
N LEU A 21 -32.37 14.48 -0.43
CA LEU A 21 -33.63 15.15 -0.06
C LEU A 21 -33.38 16.50 0.63
N PHE A 22 -32.27 16.61 1.32
CA PHE A 22 -31.96 17.80 2.12
C PHE A 22 -31.08 18.82 1.41
N GLY A 23 -30.57 18.55 0.20
CA GLY A 23 -29.82 19.44 -0.71
C GLY A 23 -28.64 20.21 -0.10
N LYS A 24 -28.79 20.67 1.14
CA LYS A 24 -27.77 21.18 2.06
C LYS A 24 -27.89 20.38 3.35
N THR A 25 -27.01 19.46 3.60
CA THR A 25 -26.87 18.78 4.88
C THR A 25 -25.91 19.55 5.76
N ALA A 26 -25.90 19.30 7.08
CA ALA A 26 -24.84 19.77 7.97
C ALA A 26 -23.42 19.39 7.51
N ALA A 27 -23.33 18.49 6.54
CA ALA A 27 -22.10 17.97 5.92
C ALA A 27 -21.67 18.72 4.65
N GLY A 28 -22.40 19.70 4.16
CA GLY A 28 -22.11 20.40 2.91
C GLY A 28 -23.16 20.17 1.83
N ARG A 29 -22.89 20.65 0.62
CA ARG A 29 -23.81 20.56 -0.51
C ARG A 29 -23.70 19.18 -1.15
N TYR A 30 -24.83 18.42 -1.25
CA TYR A 30 -24.89 17.21 -2.04
C TYR A 30 -24.78 17.55 -3.54
N GLU A 31 -23.88 16.87 -4.25
CA GLU A 31 -23.66 17.07 -5.68
C GLU A 31 -23.94 15.79 -6.47
N GLU A 32 -24.61 15.95 -7.61
CA GLU A 32 -24.80 14.91 -8.63
C GLU A 32 -24.09 15.34 -9.91
N TYR A 33 -23.61 14.37 -10.65
CA TYR A 33 -23.04 14.63 -11.97
C TYR A 33 -24.13 15.20 -12.89
N ARG A 34 -23.78 16.27 -13.58
CA ARG A 34 -24.61 16.84 -14.66
C ARG A 34 -23.87 16.65 -15.98
N GLN A 35 -24.60 16.21 -16.99
CA GLN A 35 -24.04 15.98 -18.32
C GLN A 35 -23.33 17.22 -18.84
N GLY A 36 -22.09 17.05 -19.35
CA GLY A 36 -21.22 18.14 -19.77
C GLY A 36 -20.53 18.90 -18.62
N GLY A 37 -20.79 18.57 -17.37
CA GLY A 37 -20.07 19.15 -16.22
C GLY A 37 -18.75 18.45 -15.94
N ARG A 38 -17.86 19.12 -15.20
CA ARG A 38 -16.58 18.53 -14.76
C ARG A 38 -16.82 17.38 -13.80
N LEU A 39 -16.26 16.20 -14.11
CA LEU A 39 -16.39 14.99 -13.29
C LEU A 39 -15.55 15.11 -12.00
N LYS A 40 -16.15 14.91 -10.82
CA LYS A 40 -15.44 14.93 -9.54
C LYS A 40 -15.21 13.49 -9.06
N ILE A 41 -13.95 13.08 -8.98
CA ILE A 41 -13.53 11.75 -8.52
C ILE A 41 -12.83 11.86 -7.17
N LEU A 42 -13.29 11.08 -6.21
CA LEU A 42 -12.67 10.95 -4.88
C LEU A 42 -11.78 9.71 -4.85
N LEU A 43 -10.50 9.88 -4.52
CA LEU A 43 -9.55 8.80 -4.26
C LEU A 43 -9.48 8.52 -2.76
N VAL A 44 -9.89 7.32 -2.36
CA VAL A 44 -9.98 6.89 -0.96
C VAL A 44 -8.94 5.81 -0.69
N GLY A 45 -8.00 6.08 0.22
CA GLY A 45 -6.90 5.16 0.56
C GLY A 45 -6.13 5.61 1.80
N TYR A 46 -5.13 4.83 2.17
CA TYR A 46 -4.19 5.13 3.25
C TYR A 46 -3.11 6.10 2.75
N ASN A 47 -3.53 7.29 2.33
CA ASN A 47 -2.67 8.27 1.69
C ASN A 47 -2.11 9.26 2.71
N GLY A 48 -0.87 9.73 2.50
CA GLY A 48 -0.23 10.71 3.37
C GLY A 48 0.34 10.14 4.68
N ALA A 49 0.43 8.82 4.79
CA ALA A 49 1.06 8.15 5.94
C ALA A 49 2.58 7.97 5.78
N ARG A 50 3.17 8.53 4.72
CA ARG A 50 4.56 8.25 4.34
C ARG A 50 4.80 6.75 4.16
N ASN A 51 3.88 6.10 3.46
CA ASN A 51 4.02 4.75 2.95
C ASN A 51 4.25 4.83 1.44
N THR A 52 5.49 4.59 1.00
CA THR A 52 5.90 4.72 -0.41
C THR A 52 4.97 3.94 -1.35
N GLY A 53 4.50 2.76 -0.93
CA GLY A 53 3.61 1.94 -1.75
C GLY A 53 2.23 2.57 -1.95
N SER A 54 1.60 3.07 -0.89
CA SER A 54 0.31 3.75 -0.99
C SER A 54 0.42 5.06 -1.77
N ASP A 55 1.49 5.82 -1.54
CA ASP A 55 1.74 7.10 -2.19
C ASP A 55 1.96 6.94 -3.70
N VAL A 56 2.77 5.95 -4.11
CA VAL A 56 2.99 5.58 -5.52
C VAL A 56 1.68 5.15 -6.20
N ARG A 57 0.90 4.31 -5.52
CA ARG A 57 -0.37 3.82 -6.08
C ARG A 57 -1.37 4.93 -6.31
N VAL A 58 -1.59 5.79 -5.32
CA VAL A 58 -2.56 6.89 -5.47
C VAL A 58 -2.11 7.88 -6.53
N ALA A 59 -0.81 8.17 -6.64
CA ALA A 59 -0.26 9.02 -7.69
C ALA A 59 -0.47 8.42 -9.11
N ALA A 60 -0.21 7.12 -9.27
CA ALA A 60 -0.43 6.42 -10.52
C ALA A 60 -1.93 6.38 -10.91
N ILE A 61 -2.82 6.12 -9.98
CA ILE A 61 -4.27 6.11 -10.21
C ILE A 61 -4.80 7.52 -10.55
N ALA A 62 -4.35 8.55 -9.83
CA ALA A 62 -4.74 9.93 -10.10
C ALA A 62 -4.34 10.36 -11.51
N ARG A 63 -3.11 10.07 -11.90
CA ARG A 63 -2.61 10.35 -13.24
C ARG A 63 -3.40 9.60 -14.31
N GLN A 64 -3.59 8.29 -14.15
CA GLN A 64 -4.35 7.49 -15.10
C GLN A 64 -5.80 7.99 -15.25
N ALA A 65 -6.46 8.37 -14.12
CA ALA A 65 -7.78 8.96 -14.17
C ALA A 65 -7.80 10.31 -14.94
N ALA A 66 -6.80 11.17 -14.72
CA ALA A 66 -6.68 12.43 -15.46
C ALA A 66 -6.48 12.23 -16.97
N GLU A 67 -5.67 11.24 -17.36
CA GLU A 67 -5.45 10.87 -18.77
C GLU A 67 -6.72 10.29 -19.42
N LEU A 68 -7.44 9.42 -18.71
CA LEU A 68 -8.64 8.75 -19.21
C LEU A 68 -9.82 9.69 -19.46
N PHE A 69 -10.03 10.66 -18.58
CA PHE A 69 -11.19 11.57 -18.64
C PHE A 69 -10.86 12.93 -19.27
N GLY A 70 -9.57 13.26 -19.45
CA GLY A 70 -9.09 14.60 -19.82
C GLY A 70 -8.95 15.50 -18.59
N LYS A 71 -7.78 16.13 -18.44
CA LYS A 71 -7.46 16.97 -17.26
C LYS A 71 -8.49 18.11 -17.05
N GLU A 72 -8.97 18.68 -18.12
CA GLU A 72 -9.96 19.77 -18.12
C GLU A 72 -11.36 19.29 -17.71
N ASN A 73 -11.68 18.02 -17.92
CA ASN A 73 -13.00 17.43 -17.70
C ASN A 73 -13.14 16.73 -16.35
N VAL A 74 -12.03 16.51 -15.63
CA VAL A 74 -12.02 15.81 -14.34
C VAL A 74 -11.41 16.67 -13.25
N HIS A 75 -12.01 16.62 -12.07
CA HIS A 75 -11.44 17.12 -10.82
C HIS A 75 -11.17 15.94 -9.89
N ILE A 76 -9.92 15.77 -9.51
CA ILE A 76 -9.47 14.64 -8.69
C ILE A 76 -9.17 15.15 -7.29
N THR A 77 -9.81 14.56 -6.30
CA THR A 77 -9.57 14.84 -4.88
C THR A 77 -9.00 13.59 -4.22
N VAL A 78 -7.85 13.71 -3.56
CA VAL A 78 -7.21 12.66 -2.77
C VAL A 78 -7.48 12.90 -1.30
N LEU A 79 -8.18 11.97 -0.65
CA LEU A 79 -8.27 11.95 0.80
C LEU A 79 -6.90 11.61 1.40
N THR A 80 -6.42 12.41 2.34
CA THR A 80 -5.10 12.25 2.93
C THR A 80 -5.11 12.47 4.44
N MET A 81 -4.27 11.72 5.15
CA MET A 81 -4.03 11.91 6.59
C MET A 81 -3.19 13.16 6.85
N ASP A 82 -2.27 13.48 5.95
CA ASP A 82 -1.37 14.62 6.04
C ASP A 82 -1.07 15.20 4.66
N VAL A 83 -1.54 16.43 4.42
CA VAL A 83 -1.33 17.15 3.16
C VAL A 83 0.16 17.38 2.88
N SER A 84 0.95 17.71 3.91
CA SER A 84 2.38 18.00 3.75
C SER A 84 3.17 16.77 3.28
N SER A 85 2.72 15.59 3.66
CA SER A 85 3.35 14.32 3.30
C SER A 85 3.21 13.99 1.81
N LEU A 86 2.21 14.53 1.13
CA LEU A 86 1.95 14.31 -0.30
C LEU A 86 2.31 15.52 -1.19
N SER A 87 2.90 16.56 -0.62
CA SER A 87 3.35 17.72 -1.41
C SER A 87 4.34 17.28 -2.51
N GLY A 88 4.08 17.70 -3.75
CA GLY A 88 4.91 17.37 -4.92
C GLY A 88 4.70 15.98 -5.53
N TYR A 89 3.74 15.19 -5.02
CA TYR A 89 3.42 13.87 -5.61
C TYR A 89 2.47 13.95 -6.82
N PHE A 90 1.68 15.01 -6.89
CA PHE A 90 0.65 15.20 -7.91
C PHE A 90 0.92 16.43 -8.75
N ASP A 91 0.27 16.49 -9.91
CA ASP A 91 0.16 17.72 -10.70
C ASP A 91 -0.74 18.73 -9.95
N GLU A 92 -0.65 20.02 -10.30
CA GLU A 92 -1.34 21.13 -9.62
C GLU A 92 -2.88 20.99 -9.58
N ASP A 93 -3.44 20.19 -10.48
CA ASP A 93 -4.89 19.99 -10.61
C ASP A 93 -5.51 18.97 -9.62
N VAL A 94 -4.68 18.35 -8.77
CA VAL A 94 -5.16 17.37 -7.77
C VAL A 94 -5.37 18.05 -6.42
N GLU A 95 -6.60 18.03 -5.92
CA GLU A 95 -6.93 18.54 -4.59
C GLU A 95 -6.55 17.53 -3.51
N LEU A 96 -5.87 17.98 -2.46
CA LEU A 96 -5.59 17.20 -1.26
C LEU A 96 -6.57 17.58 -0.15
N LEU A 97 -7.44 16.65 0.22
CA LEU A 97 -8.46 16.85 1.24
C LEU A 97 -8.08 16.10 2.53
N PRO A 98 -7.74 16.82 3.62
CA PRO A 98 -7.38 16.17 4.87
C PRO A 98 -8.58 15.51 5.55
N PHE A 99 -8.36 14.39 6.23
CA PHE A 99 -9.32 13.75 7.11
C PHE A 99 -8.71 13.44 8.47
N SER A 100 -9.55 13.37 9.49
CA SER A 100 -9.13 13.10 10.86
C SER A 100 -9.04 11.59 11.18
N SER A 101 -8.34 11.23 12.25
CA SER A 101 -8.33 9.85 12.76
C SER A 101 -9.72 9.32 13.11
N PHE A 102 -10.69 10.21 13.35
CA PHE A 102 -12.11 9.88 13.48
C PHE A 102 -12.84 10.25 12.17
N PHE A 103 -12.56 9.49 11.15
CA PHE A 103 -12.88 9.73 9.74
C PHE A 103 -14.35 9.69 9.30
N PRO A 104 -15.34 9.04 10.01
CA PRO A 104 -16.63 8.75 9.39
C PRO A 104 -17.37 9.97 8.84
N PHE A 105 -17.33 11.09 9.55
CA PHE A 105 -18.00 12.31 9.10
C PHE A 105 -17.27 13.03 7.97
N ASP A 106 -15.93 13.01 7.99
CA ASP A 106 -15.12 13.61 6.92
C ASP A 106 -15.32 12.86 5.61
N LEU A 107 -15.32 11.50 5.68
CA LEU A 107 -15.57 10.65 4.54
C LEU A 107 -17.00 10.81 3.98
N TYR A 108 -18.00 10.91 4.88
CA TYR A 108 -19.36 11.20 4.47
C TYR A 108 -19.47 12.53 3.69
N ARG A 109 -18.84 13.60 4.20
CA ARG A 109 -18.80 14.90 3.50
C ARG A 109 -18.15 14.81 2.12
N ALA A 110 -17.01 14.15 2.05
CA ALA A 110 -16.30 13.96 0.80
C ALA A 110 -17.15 13.18 -0.22
N CYS A 111 -17.79 12.08 0.18
CA CYS A 111 -18.68 11.30 -0.70
C CYS A 111 -19.90 12.12 -1.18
N CYS A 112 -20.42 13.04 -0.38
CA CYS A 112 -21.55 13.89 -0.77
C CYS A 112 -21.20 14.84 -1.92
N THR A 113 -19.98 15.36 -1.97
CA THR A 113 -19.53 16.38 -2.94
C THR A 113 -18.88 15.82 -4.20
N HIS A 114 -18.67 14.49 -4.28
CA HIS A 114 -18.04 13.83 -5.40
C HIS A 114 -19.03 12.96 -6.18
N HIS A 115 -18.76 12.76 -7.48
CA HIS A 115 -19.63 12.02 -8.39
C HIS A 115 -19.29 10.55 -8.47
N ALA A 116 -18.01 10.20 -8.26
CA ALA A 116 -17.50 8.84 -8.25
C ALA A 116 -16.44 8.68 -7.16
N ALA A 117 -16.22 7.46 -6.66
CA ALA A 117 -15.11 7.15 -5.77
C ALA A 117 -14.29 5.97 -6.30
N ILE A 118 -12.97 6.07 -6.12
CA ILE A 118 -12.02 4.99 -6.38
C ILE A 118 -11.36 4.62 -5.06
N LEU A 119 -11.54 3.38 -4.60
CA LEU A 119 -10.82 2.84 -3.47
C LEU A 119 -9.43 2.44 -3.96
N CYS A 120 -8.42 3.24 -3.61
CA CYS A 120 -7.06 3.08 -4.11
C CYS A 120 -6.12 2.33 -3.16
N GLU A 121 -6.64 1.82 -2.02
CA GLU A 121 -5.85 1.03 -1.07
C GLU A 121 -5.61 -0.40 -1.56
N GLY A 122 -4.33 -0.85 -1.50
CA GLY A 122 -3.97 -2.22 -1.84
C GLY A 122 -4.59 -3.22 -0.87
N SER A 123 -4.43 -3.02 0.43
CA SER A 123 -4.99 -3.90 1.47
C SER A 123 -6.43 -3.52 1.82
N THR A 124 -7.33 -3.62 0.85
CA THR A 124 -8.69 -3.04 0.91
C THR A 124 -9.60 -3.75 1.91
N LEU A 125 -9.67 -5.09 1.87
CA LEU A 125 -10.57 -5.88 2.72
C LEU A 125 -9.80 -6.98 3.44
N LYS A 126 -9.25 -6.69 4.62
CA LYS A 126 -8.53 -7.66 5.45
C LYS A 126 -8.32 -7.17 6.90
N SER A 127 -8.12 -8.12 7.82
CA SER A 127 -7.90 -7.83 9.25
C SER A 127 -6.41 -7.82 9.65
N THR A 128 -5.50 -8.16 8.75
CA THR A 128 -4.07 -8.36 9.05
C THR A 128 -3.41 -7.11 9.64
N PHE A 129 -3.78 -5.92 9.17
CA PHE A 129 -3.16 -4.66 9.62
C PHE A 129 -4.05 -3.90 10.60
N ALA A 130 -5.21 -3.42 10.14
CA ALA A 130 -6.16 -2.68 10.96
C ALA A 130 -7.58 -2.87 10.44
N ASN A 131 -8.50 -3.29 11.31
CA ASN A 131 -9.92 -3.36 10.97
C ASN A 131 -10.48 -1.99 10.55
N ALA A 132 -9.97 -0.91 11.14
CA ALA A 132 -10.39 0.44 10.82
C ALA A 132 -10.10 0.83 9.37
N LEU A 133 -9.01 0.35 8.77
CA LEU A 133 -8.69 0.59 7.36
C LEU A 133 -9.75 -0.05 6.44
N THR A 134 -10.10 -1.31 6.69
CA THR A 134 -11.19 -1.97 5.97
C THR A 134 -12.54 -1.26 6.19
N LEU A 135 -12.83 -0.83 7.41
CA LEU A 135 -14.06 -0.08 7.72
C LEU A 135 -14.11 1.26 6.98
N PHE A 136 -12.99 1.96 6.84
CA PHE A 136 -12.87 3.19 6.06
C PHE A 136 -13.24 2.96 4.59
N MET A 137 -12.73 1.88 3.97
CA MET A 137 -13.07 1.50 2.61
C MET A 137 -14.55 1.10 2.49
N CYS A 138 -15.06 0.31 3.44
CA CYS A 138 -16.46 -0.12 3.47
C CYS A 138 -17.42 1.05 3.62
N GLU A 139 -17.06 2.08 4.39
CA GLU A 139 -17.88 3.27 4.57
C GLU A 139 -18.02 4.06 3.27
N ALA A 140 -16.91 4.36 2.59
CA ALA A 140 -16.94 5.03 1.28
C ALA A 140 -17.81 4.24 0.29
N ALA A 141 -17.59 2.94 0.17
CA ALA A 141 -18.35 2.03 -0.68
C ALA A 141 -19.86 2.09 -0.35
N GLY A 142 -20.20 2.01 0.92
CA GLY A 142 -21.58 2.01 1.40
C GLY A 142 -22.30 3.35 1.14
N ILE A 143 -21.64 4.47 1.40
CA ILE A 143 -22.19 5.82 1.16
C ILE A 143 -22.41 6.02 -0.34
N MET A 144 -21.42 5.76 -1.18
CA MET A 144 -21.53 5.89 -2.64
C MET A 144 -22.66 5.02 -3.19
N THR A 145 -22.75 3.77 -2.72
CA THR A 145 -23.85 2.86 -3.10
C THR A 145 -25.23 3.40 -2.72
N ARG A 146 -25.39 3.93 -1.50
CA ARG A 146 -26.64 4.52 -1.02
C ARG A 146 -27.02 5.78 -1.79
N GLN A 147 -26.06 6.56 -2.19
CA GLN A 147 -26.23 7.76 -3.00
C GLN A 147 -26.38 7.45 -4.51
N LYS A 148 -26.34 6.16 -4.92
CA LYS A 148 -26.38 5.70 -6.32
C LYS A 148 -25.25 6.28 -7.19
N LYS A 149 -24.08 6.50 -6.58
CA LYS A 149 -22.86 6.97 -7.24
C LYS A 149 -21.92 5.79 -7.48
N PRO A 150 -21.18 5.74 -8.61
CA PRO A 150 -20.22 4.66 -8.85
C PRO A 150 -19.10 4.65 -7.82
N CYS A 151 -18.76 3.44 -7.38
CA CYS A 151 -17.61 3.16 -6.54
C CYS A 151 -16.87 1.96 -7.11
N LEU A 152 -15.55 2.09 -7.29
CA LEU A 152 -14.71 1.03 -7.83
C LEU A 152 -13.45 0.87 -6.96
N ALA A 153 -13.14 -0.35 -6.54
CA ALA A 153 -11.88 -0.68 -5.87
C ALA A 153 -10.84 -1.10 -6.90
N TYR A 154 -9.68 -0.43 -6.92
CA TYR A 154 -8.70 -0.50 -8.01
C TYR A 154 -7.40 -1.17 -7.58
N GLY A 155 -7.12 -2.35 -8.10
CA GLY A 155 -5.95 -3.15 -7.75
C GLY A 155 -5.97 -3.56 -6.28
N SER A 156 -7.14 -4.01 -5.80
CA SER A 156 -7.40 -4.28 -4.38
C SER A 156 -7.08 -5.70 -3.97
N GLU A 157 -6.71 -5.88 -2.70
CA GLU A 157 -6.51 -7.18 -2.07
C GLU A 157 -7.64 -7.50 -1.12
N ILE A 158 -8.04 -8.77 -1.18
CA ILE A 158 -9.05 -9.36 -0.31
C ILE A 158 -8.37 -10.50 0.46
N GLY A 159 -8.15 -10.29 1.74
CA GLY A 159 -7.53 -11.27 2.63
C GLY A 159 -8.49 -11.80 3.69
N GLU A 160 -7.93 -12.45 4.72
CA GLU A 160 -8.72 -12.93 5.85
C GLU A 160 -9.27 -11.78 6.69
N MET A 161 -10.51 -11.94 7.14
CA MET A 161 -11.23 -10.96 7.94
C MET A 161 -11.90 -11.58 9.16
N GLU A 162 -11.95 -10.84 10.25
CA GLU A 162 -12.81 -11.19 11.39
C GLU A 162 -14.28 -11.28 10.94
N PRO A 163 -15.10 -12.18 11.51
CA PRO A 163 -16.46 -12.43 11.03
C PRO A 163 -17.35 -11.19 10.93
N PHE A 164 -17.26 -10.27 11.92
CA PHE A 164 -18.03 -9.03 11.87
C PHE A 164 -17.60 -8.10 10.73
N LEU A 165 -16.30 -8.08 10.42
CA LEU A 165 -15.73 -7.25 9.35
C LEU A 165 -16.11 -7.82 7.98
N ALA A 166 -16.07 -9.14 7.80
CA ALA A 166 -16.53 -9.81 6.59
C ALA A 166 -18.03 -9.55 6.34
N ALA A 167 -18.86 -9.58 7.39
CA ALA A 167 -20.27 -9.24 7.29
C ALA A 167 -20.48 -7.75 6.91
N ALA A 168 -19.67 -6.84 7.47
CA ALA A 168 -19.69 -5.42 7.09
C ALA A 168 -19.30 -5.22 5.64
N ALA A 169 -18.18 -5.80 5.20
CA ALA A 169 -17.71 -5.73 3.82
C ALA A 169 -18.78 -6.24 2.84
N LYS A 170 -19.34 -7.43 3.08
CA LYS A 170 -20.40 -8.01 2.26
C LYS A 170 -21.62 -7.09 2.11
N ARG A 171 -22.01 -6.39 3.20
CA ARG A 171 -23.19 -5.52 3.20
C ARG A 171 -22.92 -4.16 2.57
N LEU A 172 -21.82 -3.51 2.95
CA LEU A 172 -21.51 -2.13 2.57
C LEU A 172 -20.93 -2.04 1.15
N CYS A 173 -20.14 -3.02 0.73
CA CYS A 173 -19.50 -3.01 -0.57
C CYS A 173 -20.35 -3.65 -1.70
N ARG A 174 -21.61 -4.02 -1.44
CA ARG A 174 -22.47 -4.75 -2.43
C ARG A 174 -22.66 -4.00 -3.75
N GLY A 175 -22.61 -2.67 -3.74
CA GLY A 175 -22.73 -1.83 -4.94
C GLY A 175 -21.39 -1.44 -5.57
N THR A 176 -20.26 -1.81 -4.96
CA THR A 176 -18.91 -1.51 -5.43
C THR A 176 -18.44 -2.60 -6.39
N TYR A 177 -17.74 -2.21 -7.44
CA TYR A 177 -17.06 -3.14 -8.33
C TYR A 177 -15.58 -3.23 -7.94
N PHE A 178 -15.02 -4.43 -7.91
CA PHE A 178 -13.64 -4.66 -7.50
C PHE A 178 -12.80 -5.14 -8.68
N ILE A 179 -11.68 -4.46 -8.95
CA ILE A 179 -10.58 -5.02 -9.71
C ILE A 179 -9.55 -5.46 -8.68
N THR A 180 -9.40 -6.76 -8.51
CA THR A 180 -8.45 -7.32 -7.54
C THR A 180 -7.05 -7.36 -8.15
N ARG A 181 -6.01 -7.33 -7.34
CA ARG A 181 -4.65 -7.35 -7.88
C ARG A 181 -4.10 -8.76 -8.13
N THR A 182 -4.78 -9.81 -7.62
CA THR A 182 -4.40 -11.22 -7.80
C THR A 182 -5.64 -12.10 -7.94
N GLU A 183 -5.49 -13.29 -8.54
CA GLU A 183 -6.55 -14.31 -8.60
C GLU A 183 -6.94 -14.84 -7.21
N VAL A 184 -5.98 -14.89 -6.28
CA VAL A 184 -6.25 -15.27 -4.87
C VAL A 184 -7.23 -14.28 -4.23
N SER A 185 -7.01 -12.98 -4.43
CA SER A 185 -7.94 -11.93 -3.98
C SER A 185 -9.30 -12.03 -4.65
N LEU A 186 -9.35 -12.38 -5.94
CA LEU A 186 -10.60 -12.61 -6.65
C LEU A 186 -11.39 -13.79 -6.05
N ALA A 187 -10.71 -14.87 -5.69
CA ALA A 187 -11.35 -15.99 -5.01
C ALA A 187 -11.94 -15.59 -3.65
N GLY A 188 -11.21 -14.77 -2.87
CA GLY A 188 -11.69 -14.17 -1.62
C GLY A 188 -12.92 -13.29 -1.84
N LEU A 189 -12.90 -12.44 -2.88
CA LEU A 189 -14.03 -11.58 -3.26
C LEU A 189 -15.30 -12.40 -3.60
N LYS A 190 -15.14 -13.47 -4.38
CA LYS A 190 -16.25 -14.37 -4.75
C LYS A 190 -16.88 -15.03 -3.53
N LYS A 191 -16.08 -15.43 -2.51
CA LYS A 191 -16.60 -15.98 -1.24
C LYS A 191 -17.47 -14.96 -0.49
N LEU A 192 -17.17 -13.66 -0.60
CA LEU A 192 -18.01 -12.60 -0.03
C LEU A 192 -19.28 -12.31 -0.86
N GLY A 193 -19.40 -12.88 -2.06
CA GLY A 193 -20.52 -12.61 -2.99
C GLY A 193 -20.45 -11.19 -3.58
N LEU A 194 -19.28 -10.59 -3.66
CA LEU A 194 -19.04 -9.27 -4.25
C LEU A 194 -18.64 -9.39 -5.74
N LYS A 195 -18.85 -8.32 -6.52
CA LYS A 195 -18.61 -8.29 -7.97
C LYS A 195 -17.19 -7.80 -8.27
N GLY A 196 -16.52 -8.45 -9.21
CA GLY A 196 -15.21 -8.00 -9.66
C GLY A 196 -14.54 -8.98 -10.63
N HIS A 197 -13.34 -8.61 -11.06
CA HIS A 197 -12.43 -9.43 -11.84
C HIS A 197 -10.99 -9.23 -11.39
N ALA A 198 -10.08 -10.10 -11.83
CA ALA A 198 -8.66 -9.96 -11.55
C ALA A 198 -8.04 -8.88 -12.44
N GLY A 199 -7.11 -8.15 -11.89
CA GLY A 199 -6.25 -7.18 -12.55
C GLY A 199 -4.84 -7.28 -11.96
N THR A 200 -4.21 -6.13 -11.71
CA THR A 200 -2.87 -6.04 -11.13
C THR A 200 -2.71 -4.84 -10.21
N ASP A 201 -1.52 -4.62 -9.66
CA ASP A 201 -1.23 -3.47 -8.80
C ASP A 201 -0.95 -2.20 -9.62
N ALA A 202 -1.55 -1.07 -9.22
CA ALA A 202 -1.36 0.21 -9.91
C ALA A 202 0.08 0.74 -9.84
N ALA A 203 0.89 0.27 -8.89
CA ALA A 203 2.28 0.69 -8.75
C ALA A 203 3.17 0.36 -9.96
N TRP A 204 2.79 -0.62 -10.80
CA TRP A 204 3.51 -0.97 -12.03
C TRP A 204 3.57 0.15 -13.08
N CYS A 205 2.71 1.17 -12.98
CA CYS A 205 2.68 2.33 -13.89
C CYS A 205 3.26 3.60 -13.27
N TYR A 206 3.97 3.50 -12.15
CA TYR A 206 4.58 4.68 -11.56
C TYR A 206 5.82 5.13 -12.34
N ASP A 207 5.75 6.32 -12.94
CA ASP A 207 6.76 6.84 -13.85
C ASP A 207 7.50 8.09 -13.34
N ARG A 208 7.23 8.52 -12.10
CA ARG A 208 7.86 9.70 -11.49
C ARG A 208 9.12 9.38 -10.68
N ALA A 209 9.74 8.21 -10.89
CA ALA A 209 11.02 7.90 -10.28
C ALA A 209 12.10 8.90 -10.75
N ILE A 210 13.02 9.27 -9.84
CA ILE A 210 14.18 10.06 -10.24
C ILE A 210 15.04 9.29 -11.25
N ALA A 211 15.76 10.03 -12.08
CA ALA A 211 16.64 9.44 -13.09
C ALA A 211 17.76 8.59 -12.44
N PRO A 212 18.24 7.52 -13.11
CA PRO A 212 19.31 6.65 -12.62
C PRO A 212 20.56 7.42 -12.15
N LYS A 213 20.96 8.44 -12.89
CA LYS A 213 22.11 9.29 -12.53
C LYS A 213 21.91 10.00 -11.18
N GLN A 214 20.69 10.50 -10.91
CA GLN A 214 20.39 11.18 -9.65
C GLN A 214 20.36 10.18 -8.49
N ALA A 215 19.79 9.00 -8.69
CA ALA A 215 19.78 7.93 -7.68
C ALA A 215 21.22 7.53 -7.30
N ARG A 216 22.09 7.33 -8.30
CA ARG A 216 23.50 7.02 -8.05
C ARG A 216 24.25 8.16 -7.34
N GLN A 217 23.99 9.41 -7.67
CA GLN A 217 24.58 10.55 -6.95
C GLN A 217 24.22 10.54 -5.45
N LEU A 218 22.96 10.24 -5.12
CA LEU A 218 22.51 10.13 -3.73
C LEU A 218 23.18 8.94 -3.01
N LEU A 219 23.34 7.80 -3.69
CA LEU A 219 24.04 6.64 -3.15
C LEU A 219 25.53 6.94 -2.92
N CYS A 220 26.21 7.63 -3.84
CA CYS A 220 27.59 8.06 -3.68
C CYS A 220 27.75 9.04 -2.50
N ALA A 221 26.80 9.94 -2.29
CA ALA A 221 26.79 10.83 -1.13
C ALA A 221 26.66 10.08 0.21
N GLN A 222 26.14 8.83 0.16
CA GLN A 222 26.05 7.94 1.32
C GLN A 222 27.13 6.84 1.34
N GLY A 223 28.21 6.98 0.56
CA GLY A 223 29.40 6.13 0.64
C GLY A 223 29.52 5.04 -0.42
N LEU A 224 28.62 5.01 -1.44
CA LEU A 224 28.84 4.12 -2.58
C LEU A 224 30.12 4.51 -3.33
N ASP A 225 31.06 3.59 -3.40
CA ASP A 225 32.28 3.74 -4.19
C ASP A 225 32.12 3.05 -5.56
N GLY A 226 32.38 3.80 -6.62
CA GLY A 226 32.40 3.28 -7.99
C GLY A 226 31.05 2.75 -8.49
N LYS A 227 31.11 1.60 -9.17
CA LYS A 227 29.96 0.92 -9.80
C LYS A 227 29.62 -0.39 -9.11
N LYS A 228 29.88 -0.52 -7.81
CA LYS A 228 29.56 -1.75 -7.08
C LYS A 228 28.10 -2.13 -7.26
N PRO A 229 27.79 -3.44 -7.35
CA PRO A 229 26.41 -3.93 -7.30
C PRO A 229 25.72 -3.51 -6.00
N LEU A 230 24.43 -3.24 -6.06
CA LEU A 230 23.65 -2.77 -4.92
C LEU A 230 22.80 -3.91 -4.36
N LEU A 231 22.96 -4.21 -3.08
CA LEU A 231 22.09 -5.11 -2.33
C LEU A 231 21.03 -4.28 -1.56
N GLY A 232 19.80 -4.29 -2.02
CA GLY A 232 18.69 -3.67 -1.30
C GLY A 232 18.20 -4.54 -0.15
N ILE A 233 17.84 -3.92 0.98
CA ILE A 233 17.31 -4.62 2.15
C ILE A 233 16.13 -3.83 2.71
N ALA A 234 14.91 -4.32 2.49
CA ALA A 234 13.68 -3.65 2.91
C ALA A 234 12.95 -4.46 3.99
N VAL A 235 13.18 -4.12 5.26
CA VAL A 235 12.65 -4.82 6.43
C VAL A 235 11.51 -4.06 7.11
N ILE A 236 10.70 -4.80 7.85
CA ILE A 236 9.62 -4.31 8.72
C ILE A 236 9.66 -5.07 10.04
N ASN A 237 8.94 -4.59 11.06
CA ASN A 237 8.56 -5.47 12.17
C ASN A 237 7.28 -6.25 11.81
N PRO A 238 7.36 -7.54 11.46
CA PRO A 238 6.19 -8.32 11.04
C PRO A 238 5.30 -8.74 12.21
N PHE A 239 5.79 -8.65 13.45
CA PHE A 239 5.12 -9.16 14.65
C PHE A 239 4.30 -8.09 15.39
N CYS A 240 4.30 -6.84 14.95
CA CYS A 240 3.53 -5.77 15.60
C CYS A 240 2.06 -5.69 15.15
N TRP A 241 1.65 -6.47 14.17
CA TRP A 241 0.31 -6.47 13.62
C TRP A 241 -0.63 -7.51 14.28
N PRO A 242 -1.97 -7.29 14.24
CA PRO A 242 -2.65 -6.07 13.80
C PRO A 242 -2.60 -4.95 14.83
N VAL A 243 -2.80 -3.70 14.38
CA VAL A 243 -3.11 -2.60 15.29
C VAL A 243 -4.59 -2.63 15.65
N ARG A 244 -4.88 -2.29 16.91
CA ARG A 244 -6.26 -2.30 17.44
C ARG A 244 -6.57 -1.00 18.17
N ALA A 245 -7.77 -0.49 17.98
CA ALA A 245 -8.25 0.65 18.73
C ALA A 245 -8.51 0.26 20.20
N SER A 246 -7.98 1.04 21.15
CA SER A 246 -8.14 0.79 22.58
C SER A 246 -8.30 2.09 23.36
N LEU A 247 -9.51 2.37 23.82
CA LEU A 247 -9.80 3.52 24.66
C LEU A 247 -9.16 3.38 26.07
N THR A 248 -9.11 2.18 26.61
CA THR A 248 -8.49 1.92 27.92
C THR A 248 -6.99 2.17 27.88
N LYS A 249 -6.27 1.69 26.87
CA LYS A 249 -4.84 1.98 26.69
C LYS A 249 -4.62 3.48 26.48
N TRP A 250 -5.49 4.15 25.75
CA TRP A 250 -5.42 5.59 25.52
C TRP A 250 -5.58 6.39 26.82
N ILE A 251 -6.64 6.10 27.60
CA ILE A 251 -6.89 6.77 28.89
C ILE A 251 -5.71 6.53 29.85
N TRP A 252 -5.31 5.26 30.01
CA TRP A 252 -4.21 4.91 30.90
C TRP A 252 -2.89 5.55 30.47
N GLY A 253 -2.59 5.54 29.17
CA GLY A 253 -1.39 6.17 28.62
C GLY A 253 -1.33 7.67 28.86
N HIS A 254 -2.46 8.38 28.75
CA HIS A 254 -2.53 9.82 29.07
C HIS A 254 -2.41 10.09 30.57
N LEU A 255 -3.03 9.27 31.42
CA LEU A 255 -2.92 9.41 32.87
C LEU A 255 -1.51 9.13 33.39
N THR A 256 -0.79 8.21 32.79
CA THR A 256 0.55 7.79 33.25
C THR A 256 1.70 8.44 32.45
N GLY A 257 1.40 9.23 31.41
CA GLY A 257 2.41 9.76 30.48
C GLY A 257 3.06 8.69 29.58
N ASN A 258 2.55 7.44 29.60
CA ASN A 258 3.12 6.31 28.86
C ASN A 258 2.22 5.89 27.69
N LEU A 259 2.50 6.43 26.50
CA LEU A 259 1.83 6.08 25.24
C LEU A 259 2.66 5.12 24.38
N GLN A 260 3.48 4.26 24.99
CA GLN A 260 4.28 3.29 24.26
C GLN A 260 3.41 2.33 23.44
N GLY A 261 3.87 1.99 22.21
CA GLY A 261 3.13 1.12 21.31
C GLY A 261 1.92 1.76 20.62
N GLN A 262 1.73 3.07 20.75
CA GLN A 262 0.73 3.80 19.98
C GLN A 262 1.14 3.91 18.51
N TYR A 263 0.23 3.52 17.63
CA TYR A 263 0.37 3.67 16.18
C TYR A 263 -0.09 5.07 15.72
N ASP A 264 -1.30 5.40 16.12
CA ASP A 264 -1.95 6.69 15.96
C ASP A 264 -2.90 6.91 17.14
N ARG A 265 -3.48 8.02 17.26
CA ARG A 265 -4.30 8.56 18.36
C ARG A 265 -5.00 7.53 19.28
N TRP A 266 -5.74 6.58 18.68
CA TRP A 266 -6.53 5.55 19.40
C TRP A 266 -6.06 4.13 19.16
N TYR A 267 -5.08 3.95 18.26
CA TYR A 267 -4.64 2.66 17.75
C TYR A 267 -3.31 2.25 18.34
N PHE A 268 -3.22 1.01 18.76
CA PHE A 268 -2.03 0.46 19.41
C PHE A 268 -1.57 -0.80 18.68
N PHE A 269 -0.26 -0.93 18.52
CA PHE A 269 0.33 -2.16 18.02
C PHE A 269 0.05 -3.34 18.95
N SER A 270 -0.01 -4.53 18.35
CA SER A 270 0.06 -5.77 19.11
C SER A 270 1.47 -5.91 19.66
N ASP A 271 1.58 -6.07 20.98
CA ASP A 271 2.85 -6.17 21.68
C ASP A 271 2.77 -7.23 22.79
N SER A 272 3.78 -8.12 22.84
CA SER A 272 4.00 -9.06 23.92
C SER A 272 5.50 -9.41 23.99
N PRO A 273 5.98 -10.00 25.10
CA PRO A 273 7.37 -10.47 25.22
C PRO A 273 7.77 -11.43 24.08
N GLU A 274 6.89 -12.37 23.73
CA GLU A 274 7.11 -13.36 22.66
C GLU A 274 7.25 -12.68 21.29
N ARG A 275 6.39 -11.69 21.00
CA ARG A 275 6.44 -10.91 19.75
C ARG A 275 7.72 -10.10 19.65
N ARG A 276 8.17 -9.52 20.76
CA ARG A 276 9.43 -8.77 20.82
C ARG A 276 10.64 -9.67 20.61
N GLU A 277 10.63 -10.86 21.15
CA GLU A 277 11.72 -11.83 20.97
C GLU A 277 11.72 -12.40 19.53
N ALA A 278 10.56 -12.74 18.98
CA ALA A 278 10.43 -13.14 17.58
C ALA A 278 10.96 -12.06 16.62
N TYR A 279 10.67 -10.78 16.89
CA TYR A 279 11.19 -9.66 16.11
C TYR A 279 12.72 -9.54 16.22
N LYS A 280 13.31 -9.65 17.40
CA LYS A 280 14.77 -9.62 17.57
C LYS A 280 15.44 -10.77 16.81
N THR A 281 14.87 -11.96 16.91
CA THR A 281 15.34 -13.15 16.21
C THR A 281 15.28 -12.92 14.69
N TYR A 282 14.16 -12.45 14.17
CA TYR A 282 14.00 -12.13 12.75
C TYR A 282 15.06 -11.14 12.25
N ILE A 283 15.28 -10.02 12.94
CA ILE A 283 16.29 -9.02 12.53
C ILE A 283 17.70 -9.62 12.57
N ARG A 284 18.03 -10.40 13.62
CA ARG A 284 19.33 -11.09 13.75
C ARG A 284 19.56 -12.08 12.61
N GLU A 285 18.57 -12.89 12.28
CA GLU A 285 18.65 -13.87 11.20
C GLU A 285 18.80 -13.19 9.82
N VAL A 286 18.04 -12.13 9.56
CA VAL A 286 18.19 -11.35 8.33
C VAL A 286 19.59 -10.74 8.24
N ALA A 287 20.09 -10.12 9.32
CA ALA A 287 21.45 -9.58 9.36
C ALA A 287 22.52 -10.64 9.13
N ALA A 288 22.38 -11.81 9.76
CA ALA A 288 23.33 -12.92 9.60
C ALA A 288 23.40 -13.41 8.14
N GLY A 289 22.24 -13.61 7.50
CA GLY A 289 22.19 -14.02 6.08
C GLY A 289 22.77 -12.98 5.12
N VAL A 290 22.47 -11.69 5.37
CA VAL A 290 23.02 -10.57 4.60
C VAL A 290 24.53 -10.45 4.80
N ASN A 291 25.03 -10.50 6.04
CA ASN A 291 26.47 -10.42 6.32
C ASN A 291 27.24 -11.59 5.68
N ALA A 292 26.69 -12.82 5.75
CA ALA A 292 27.29 -13.98 5.08
C ALA A 292 27.41 -13.75 3.56
N PHE A 293 26.36 -13.20 2.93
CA PHE A 293 26.38 -12.88 1.51
C PHE A 293 27.40 -11.79 1.17
N LEU A 294 27.47 -10.71 1.96
CA LEU A 294 28.39 -9.58 1.72
C LEU A 294 29.86 -9.94 1.92
N LYS A 295 30.18 -10.97 2.71
CA LYS A 295 31.57 -11.49 2.86
C LYS A 295 32.12 -12.11 1.58
N GLU A 296 31.25 -12.69 0.76
CA GLU A 296 31.63 -13.37 -0.49
C GLU A 296 31.37 -12.52 -1.73
N ASN A 297 30.60 -11.45 -1.62
CA ASN A 297 30.18 -10.63 -2.74
C ASN A 297 30.47 -9.14 -2.44
N ASP A 298 31.26 -8.49 -3.32
CA ASP A 298 31.57 -7.06 -3.21
C ASP A 298 30.38 -6.20 -3.62
N CYS A 299 29.32 -6.21 -2.81
CA CYS A 299 28.10 -5.44 -2.97
C CYS A 299 28.02 -4.29 -1.94
N PHE A 300 27.38 -3.19 -2.32
CA PHE A 300 27.09 -2.08 -1.41
C PHE A 300 25.67 -2.24 -0.85
N PRO A 301 25.47 -2.35 0.49
CA PRO A 301 24.15 -2.51 1.08
C PRO A 301 23.36 -1.20 1.09
N VAL A 302 22.06 -1.29 0.76
CA VAL A 302 21.11 -0.17 0.76
C VAL A 302 19.89 -0.57 1.59
N ILE A 303 19.75 0.02 2.77
CA ILE A 303 18.64 -0.23 3.69
C ILE A 303 17.47 0.69 3.33
N LEU A 304 16.27 0.11 3.16
CA LEU A 304 15.10 0.79 2.63
C LEU A 304 13.91 0.65 3.61
N GLY A 305 13.49 1.75 4.20
CA GLY A 305 12.26 1.83 4.99
C GLY A 305 11.11 2.35 4.14
N MET A 306 10.23 1.45 3.70
CA MET A 306 9.15 1.75 2.77
C MET A 306 7.97 2.48 3.41
N GLU A 307 7.95 2.57 4.72
CA GLU A 307 6.95 3.28 5.53
C GLU A 307 7.65 3.93 6.72
N ARG A 308 7.11 5.03 7.24
CA ARG A 308 7.66 5.71 8.44
C ARG A 308 7.89 4.74 9.60
N LEU A 309 7.04 3.73 9.74
CA LEU A 309 7.12 2.70 10.78
C LEU A 309 8.36 1.81 10.68
N ASP A 310 8.93 1.67 9.48
CA ASP A 310 10.08 0.79 9.24
C ASP A 310 11.39 1.34 9.79
N ALA A 311 11.44 2.63 10.14
CA ALA A 311 12.65 3.30 10.62
C ALA A 311 13.31 2.54 11.79
N LYS A 312 12.51 2.00 12.74
CA LYS A 312 13.03 1.21 13.86
C LYS A 312 13.64 -0.12 13.39
N ALA A 313 13.01 -0.80 12.43
CA ALA A 313 13.52 -2.05 11.90
C ALA A 313 14.79 -1.84 11.07
N CYS A 314 14.81 -0.77 10.26
CA CYS A 314 16.00 -0.37 9.50
C CYS A 314 17.18 0.00 10.42
N GLY A 315 16.93 0.72 11.51
CA GLY A 315 17.95 1.05 12.51
C GLY A 315 18.52 -0.20 13.20
N ALA A 316 17.62 -1.09 13.67
CA ALA A 316 18.04 -2.34 14.33
C ALA A 316 18.82 -3.29 13.38
N LEU A 317 18.47 -3.30 12.09
CA LEU A 317 19.22 -4.05 11.09
C LEU A 317 20.59 -3.41 10.84
N ARG A 318 20.65 -2.08 10.66
CA ARG A 318 21.90 -1.33 10.43
C ARG A 318 22.93 -1.59 11.51
N GLU A 319 22.51 -1.65 12.78
CA GLU A 319 23.39 -1.92 13.93
C GLU A 319 24.01 -3.33 13.89
N GLN A 320 23.46 -4.26 13.11
CA GLN A 320 23.90 -5.65 13.02
C GLN A 320 24.60 -5.98 11.69
N LEU A 321 24.71 -5.01 10.77
CA LEU A 321 25.49 -5.21 9.54
C LEU A 321 26.99 -4.95 9.79
N ASP A 322 27.82 -5.88 9.29
CA ASP A 322 29.28 -5.83 9.42
C ASP A 322 29.93 -4.71 8.57
N VAL A 323 29.19 -4.19 7.57
CA VAL A 323 29.68 -3.16 6.65
C VAL A 323 28.73 -1.96 6.59
N PRO A 324 29.24 -0.74 6.41
CA PRO A 324 28.40 0.43 6.26
C PRO A 324 27.62 0.39 4.96
N GLY A 325 26.43 1.02 4.94
CA GLY A 325 25.58 1.12 3.76
C GLY A 325 24.73 2.37 3.75
N ALA A 326 24.08 2.65 2.63
CA ALA A 326 23.14 3.74 2.50
C ALA A 326 21.81 3.41 3.20
N VAL A 327 21.12 4.45 3.69
CA VAL A 327 19.80 4.31 4.35
C VAL A 327 18.83 5.33 3.74
N PHE A 328 17.70 4.82 3.25
CA PHE A 328 16.59 5.64 2.75
C PHE A 328 15.31 5.28 3.49
N LEU A 329 14.71 6.26 4.17
CA LEU A 329 13.51 6.08 4.98
C LEU A 329 12.37 6.90 4.38
N SER A 330 11.23 6.30 4.13
CA SER A 330 10.04 6.95 3.53
C SER A 330 9.56 8.17 4.33
N GLY A 331 9.83 8.23 5.64
CA GLY A 331 9.56 9.40 6.47
C GLY A 331 10.29 10.67 6.01
N GLU A 332 11.46 10.51 5.41
CA GLU A 332 12.37 11.59 5.02
C GLU A 332 12.61 11.63 3.49
N THR A 333 12.41 10.49 2.82
CA THR A 333 12.70 10.30 1.40
C THR A 333 11.42 10.29 0.59
N PRO A 334 11.23 11.19 -0.41
CA PRO A 334 10.09 11.16 -1.31
C PRO A 334 9.99 9.86 -2.11
N ALA A 335 8.76 9.42 -2.45
CA ALA A 335 8.55 8.18 -3.19
C ALA A 335 9.27 8.13 -4.56
N ALA A 336 9.42 9.26 -5.23
CA ALA A 336 10.18 9.37 -6.47
C ALA A 336 11.66 8.98 -6.29
N VAL A 337 12.28 9.45 -5.20
CA VAL A 337 13.67 9.12 -4.84
C VAL A 337 13.76 7.65 -4.42
N MET A 338 12.88 7.20 -3.52
CA MET A 338 12.83 5.81 -3.07
C MET A 338 12.69 4.84 -4.26
N THR A 339 11.79 5.15 -5.21
CA THR A 339 11.60 4.33 -6.41
C THR A 339 12.82 4.34 -7.32
N GLY A 340 13.46 5.51 -7.52
CA GLY A 340 14.68 5.60 -8.31
C GLY A 340 15.82 4.77 -7.72
N VAL A 341 15.99 4.77 -6.39
CA VAL A 341 16.98 3.93 -5.70
C VAL A 341 16.64 2.44 -5.83
N LEU A 342 15.37 2.06 -5.67
CA LEU A 342 14.91 0.67 -5.83
C LEU A 342 15.19 0.12 -7.24
N ARG A 343 15.07 0.95 -8.28
CA ARG A 343 15.34 0.58 -9.68
C ARG A 343 16.82 0.38 -10.00
N GLU A 344 17.72 0.94 -9.18
CA GLU A 344 19.17 0.76 -9.33
C GLU A 344 19.70 -0.54 -8.69
N LEU A 345 18.88 -1.25 -7.91
CA LEU A 345 19.31 -2.45 -7.19
C LEU A 345 19.71 -3.60 -8.11
N SER A 346 20.75 -4.31 -7.71
CA SER A 346 21.22 -5.53 -8.36
C SER A 346 20.46 -6.76 -7.86
N VAL A 347 20.16 -6.80 -6.57
CA VAL A 347 19.35 -7.81 -5.89
C VAL A 347 18.65 -7.17 -4.69
N LEU A 348 17.47 -7.65 -4.32
CA LEU A 348 16.68 -7.15 -3.21
C LEU A 348 16.30 -8.27 -2.24
N VAL A 349 16.49 -8.05 -0.95
CA VAL A 349 15.83 -8.80 0.14
C VAL A 349 14.68 -7.94 0.66
N THR A 350 13.48 -8.50 0.74
CA THR A 350 12.37 -7.68 1.22
C THR A 350 11.26 -8.44 1.95
N SER A 351 10.74 -7.80 2.99
CA SER A 351 9.45 -8.13 3.61
C SER A 351 8.36 -7.10 3.23
N ARG A 352 8.68 -6.18 2.31
CA ARG A 352 7.78 -5.13 1.84
C ARG A 352 7.37 -5.37 0.39
N TYR A 353 6.07 -5.59 0.16
CA TYR A 353 5.49 -5.86 -1.15
C TYR A 353 5.86 -4.81 -2.21
N HIS A 354 5.69 -3.52 -1.92
CA HIS A 354 5.98 -2.48 -2.90
C HIS A 354 7.47 -2.24 -3.12
N ALA A 355 8.36 -2.66 -2.22
CA ALA A 355 9.80 -2.69 -2.53
C ALA A 355 10.09 -3.70 -3.64
N ALA A 356 9.45 -4.89 -3.60
CA ALA A 356 9.53 -5.86 -4.68
C ALA A 356 8.97 -5.30 -5.99
N VAL A 357 7.71 -4.82 -6.00
CA VAL A 357 7.05 -4.32 -7.22
C VAL A 357 7.88 -3.21 -7.89
N LEU A 358 8.32 -2.20 -7.13
CA LEU A 358 9.02 -1.03 -7.67
C LEU A 358 10.44 -1.35 -8.17
N SER A 359 11.13 -2.33 -7.57
CA SER A 359 12.44 -2.80 -8.04
C SER A 359 12.33 -3.75 -9.23
N MET A 360 11.29 -4.59 -9.26
CA MET A 360 11.04 -5.55 -10.33
C MET A 360 10.72 -4.88 -11.67
N GLU A 361 10.31 -3.63 -11.70
CA GLU A 361 10.10 -2.91 -12.96
C GLU A 361 11.36 -2.86 -13.81
N GLU A 362 12.55 -2.76 -13.19
CA GLU A 362 13.85 -2.90 -13.87
C GLU A 362 14.39 -4.33 -13.85
N GLY A 363 13.56 -5.28 -13.45
CA GLY A 363 13.91 -6.70 -13.43
C GLY A 363 14.80 -7.11 -12.26
N CYS A 364 14.83 -6.35 -11.16
CA CYS A 364 15.65 -6.67 -9.99
C CYS A 364 15.25 -8.03 -9.40
N PRO A 365 16.18 -9.02 -9.29
CA PRO A 365 15.93 -10.24 -8.56
C PRO A 365 15.56 -9.96 -7.11
N CYS A 366 14.52 -10.62 -6.64
CA CYS A 366 13.97 -10.39 -5.30
C CYS A 366 13.95 -11.69 -4.49
N VAL A 367 14.54 -11.66 -3.30
CA VAL A 367 14.36 -12.67 -2.25
C VAL A 367 13.35 -12.12 -1.26
N ALA A 368 12.17 -12.70 -1.26
CA ALA A 368 11.07 -12.30 -0.38
C ALA A 368 11.16 -13.02 0.96
N VAL A 369 11.13 -12.27 2.07
CA VAL A 369 10.95 -12.79 3.42
C VAL A 369 9.54 -12.41 3.85
N SER A 370 8.58 -13.26 3.50
CA SER A 370 7.15 -12.95 3.55
C SER A 370 6.56 -13.07 4.93
N MET A 371 5.70 -12.11 5.27
CA MET A 371 4.84 -12.14 6.46
C MET A 371 3.36 -12.35 6.13
N ASP A 372 2.97 -12.22 4.86
CA ASP A 372 1.58 -12.32 4.42
C ASP A 372 1.45 -12.68 2.93
N GLU A 373 0.22 -12.90 2.50
CA GLU A 373 -0.14 -13.37 1.16
C GLU A 373 0.27 -12.44 0.01
N ARG A 374 0.68 -11.20 0.24
CA ARG A 374 1.03 -10.23 -0.82
C ARG A 374 2.31 -10.61 -1.54
N LEU A 375 3.39 -10.83 -0.77
CA LEU A 375 4.64 -11.30 -1.33
C LEU A 375 4.52 -12.72 -1.85
N ASP A 376 3.78 -13.59 -1.13
CA ASP A 376 3.50 -14.96 -1.59
C ASP A 376 2.85 -14.95 -2.97
N GLY A 377 1.87 -14.05 -3.19
CA GLY A 377 1.14 -13.94 -4.44
C GLY A 377 2.04 -13.61 -5.62
N ILE A 378 2.78 -12.50 -5.52
CA ILE A 378 3.63 -12.05 -6.64
C ILE A 378 4.78 -13.03 -6.91
N MET A 379 5.36 -13.64 -5.86
CA MET A 379 6.44 -14.61 -6.06
C MET A 379 5.94 -15.86 -6.77
N ARG A 380 4.70 -16.32 -6.51
CA ARG A 380 4.07 -17.42 -7.23
C ARG A 380 3.71 -17.05 -8.66
N GLU A 381 3.13 -15.87 -8.88
CA GLU A 381 2.80 -15.38 -10.23
C GLU A 381 4.02 -15.28 -11.14
N LEU A 382 5.20 -15.06 -10.54
CA LEU A 382 6.48 -15.00 -11.24
C LEU A 382 7.26 -16.32 -11.22
N ASP A 383 6.68 -17.44 -10.76
CA ASP A 383 7.37 -18.73 -10.61
C ASP A 383 8.72 -18.64 -9.84
N LEU A 384 8.80 -17.69 -8.90
CA LEU A 384 9.99 -17.45 -8.07
C LEU A 384 9.84 -17.99 -6.64
N ASP A 385 8.66 -18.45 -6.25
CA ASP A 385 8.32 -18.84 -4.88
C ASP A 385 9.13 -20.03 -4.36
N ARG A 386 9.41 -21.03 -5.19
CA ARG A 386 10.12 -22.24 -4.75
C ARG A 386 11.53 -22.00 -4.24
N THR A 387 12.20 -20.97 -4.75
CA THR A 387 13.63 -20.72 -4.46
C THR A 387 13.84 -19.42 -3.68
N TYR A 388 13.01 -18.40 -3.95
CA TYR A 388 13.25 -17.05 -3.49
C TYR A 388 12.17 -16.51 -2.54
N LEU A 389 11.25 -17.39 -2.09
CA LEU A 389 10.26 -17.07 -1.05
C LEU A 389 10.60 -17.77 0.25
N LEU A 390 10.87 -16.99 1.27
CA LEU A 390 11.10 -17.40 2.66
C LEU A 390 10.00 -16.82 3.53
N ARG A 391 9.86 -17.34 4.75
CA ARG A 391 8.91 -16.81 5.75
C ARG A 391 9.66 -16.14 6.89
N VAL A 392 9.04 -15.13 7.51
CA VAL A 392 9.62 -14.40 8.66
C VAL A 392 9.85 -15.30 9.90
N ASP A 393 9.17 -16.42 9.97
CA ASP A 393 9.21 -17.42 11.04
C ASP A 393 9.90 -18.74 10.63
N ASP A 394 10.59 -18.76 9.49
CA ASP A 394 11.35 -19.93 9.05
C ASP A 394 12.48 -20.27 10.02
N GLU A 395 12.64 -21.55 10.33
CA GLU A 395 13.82 -22.06 11.03
C GLU A 395 15.08 -21.84 10.17
N ASN A 396 16.18 -21.43 10.83
CA ASN A 396 17.46 -21.13 10.16
C ASN A 396 17.32 -20.10 9.00
N LEU A 397 16.45 -19.10 9.18
CA LEU A 397 16.18 -18.08 8.17
C LEU A 397 17.47 -17.47 7.60
N GLY A 398 18.48 -17.18 8.43
CA GLY A 398 19.74 -16.58 7.99
C GLY A 398 20.48 -17.41 6.95
N ASN A 399 20.63 -18.73 7.19
CA ASN A 399 21.30 -19.65 6.24
C ASN A 399 20.49 -19.81 4.95
N ARG A 400 19.15 -19.90 5.06
CA ARG A 400 18.26 -19.99 3.90
C ARG A 400 18.31 -18.71 3.07
N LEU A 401 18.35 -17.54 3.72
CA LEU A 401 18.46 -16.25 3.09
C LEU A 401 19.79 -16.10 2.33
N TYR A 402 20.91 -16.45 2.96
CA TYR A 402 22.21 -16.48 2.29
C TYR A 402 22.17 -17.37 1.03
N GLY A 403 21.65 -18.59 1.13
CA GLY A 403 21.54 -19.50 -0.02
C GLY A 403 20.64 -18.95 -1.14
N ALA A 404 19.51 -18.32 -0.80
CA ALA A 404 18.62 -17.70 -1.77
C ALA A 404 19.26 -16.47 -2.45
N LEU A 405 19.97 -15.62 -1.70
CA LEU A 405 20.71 -14.47 -2.23
C LEU A 405 21.82 -14.91 -3.19
N SER A 406 22.63 -15.92 -2.81
CA SER A 406 23.71 -16.44 -3.65
C SER A 406 23.17 -16.97 -4.98
N LYS A 407 22.05 -17.70 -4.95
CA LYS A 407 21.36 -18.16 -6.17
C LYS A 407 20.79 -16.98 -6.99
N ALA A 408 20.18 -15.99 -6.33
CA ALA A 408 19.64 -14.83 -7.02
C ALA A 408 20.73 -14.01 -7.73
N ALA A 409 21.90 -13.88 -7.12
CA ALA A 409 23.06 -13.22 -7.70
C ALA A 409 23.63 -14.01 -8.89
N ALA A 410 23.76 -15.34 -8.75
CA ALA A 410 24.26 -16.22 -9.82
C ALA A 410 23.32 -16.25 -11.03
N ASP A 411 22.00 -16.28 -10.79
CA ASP A 411 20.94 -16.33 -11.82
C ASP A 411 20.44 -14.96 -12.26
N GLN A 412 21.11 -13.87 -11.87
CA GLN A 412 20.61 -12.49 -11.99
C GLN A 412 20.06 -12.17 -13.40
N GLN A 413 20.81 -12.48 -14.44
CA GLN A 413 20.43 -12.12 -15.82
C GLN A 413 19.18 -12.89 -16.28
N ARG A 414 19.09 -14.19 -15.95
CA ARG A 414 17.93 -15.03 -16.25
C ARG A 414 16.67 -14.51 -15.55
N ILE A 415 16.76 -14.23 -14.24
CA ILE A 415 15.66 -13.71 -13.42
C ILE A 415 15.24 -12.34 -13.93
N ARG A 416 16.20 -11.45 -14.24
CA ARG A 416 15.93 -10.11 -14.78
C ARG A 416 15.12 -10.15 -16.07
N SER A 417 15.50 -10.99 -17.00
CA SER A 417 14.79 -11.14 -18.28
C SER A 417 13.37 -11.67 -18.07
N HIS A 418 13.21 -12.65 -17.19
CA HIS A 418 11.90 -13.21 -16.84
C HIS A 418 10.96 -12.19 -16.19
N ILE A 419 11.44 -11.45 -15.19
CA ILE A 419 10.66 -10.41 -14.50
C ILE A 419 10.28 -9.29 -15.50
N LYS A 420 11.20 -8.83 -16.36
CA LYS A 420 10.89 -7.78 -17.35
C LYS A 420 9.78 -8.20 -18.33
N ALA A 421 9.79 -9.45 -18.77
CA ALA A 421 8.71 -9.97 -19.62
C ALA A 421 7.34 -9.95 -18.88
N SER A 422 7.32 -10.37 -17.62
CA SER A 422 6.09 -10.34 -16.80
C SER A 422 5.62 -8.91 -16.50
N THR A 423 6.54 -7.98 -16.27
CA THR A 423 6.22 -6.56 -16.03
C THR A 423 5.52 -5.93 -17.23
N ALA A 424 5.90 -6.30 -18.46
CA ALA A 424 5.21 -5.82 -19.67
C ALA A 424 3.74 -6.25 -19.70
N ALA A 425 3.46 -7.51 -19.29
CA ALA A 425 2.09 -8.01 -19.18
C ALA A 425 1.28 -7.27 -18.10
N TYR A 426 1.89 -6.96 -16.95
CA TYR A 426 1.21 -6.16 -15.90
C TYR A 426 0.87 -4.75 -16.38
N LYS A 427 1.74 -4.11 -17.16
CA LYS A 427 1.45 -2.78 -17.74
C LYS A 427 0.29 -2.83 -18.72
N GLN A 428 0.19 -3.88 -19.55
CA GLN A 428 -0.96 -4.07 -20.44
C GLN A 428 -2.25 -4.28 -19.62
N THR A 429 -2.20 -5.12 -18.60
CA THR A 429 -3.36 -5.34 -17.70
C THR A 429 -3.82 -4.01 -17.07
N LEU A 430 -2.91 -3.11 -16.71
CA LEU A 430 -3.26 -1.80 -16.17
C LEU A 430 -3.95 -0.88 -17.20
N GLN A 431 -3.59 -0.97 -18.46
CA GLN A 431 -4.31 -0.26 -19.52
C GLN A 431 -5.76 -0.78 -19.62
N ASP A 432 -5.93 -2.10 -19.63
CA ASP A 432 -7.26 -2.74 -19.67
C ASP A 432 -8.11 -2.36 -18.44
N MET A 433 -7.49 -2.29 -17.25
CA MET A 433 -8.12 -1.82 -16.01
C MET A 433 -8.56 -0.35 -16.12
N GLY A 434 -7.74 0.50 -16.72
CA GLY A 434 -8.08 1.90 -16.98
C GLY A 434 -9.27 2.04 -17.93
N ASP A 435 -9.27 1.31 -19.02
CA ASP A 435 -10.40 1.29 -19.96
C ASP A 435 -11.69 0.80 -19.32
N PHE A 436 -11.60 -0.21 -18.46
CA PHE A 436 -12.73 -0.67 -17.66
C PHE A 436 -13.22 0.41 -16.70
N LEU A 437 -12.32 1.07 -15.97
CA LEU A 437 -12.64 2.17 -15.05
C LEU A 437 -13.42 3.28 -15.77
N LYS A 438 -12.94 3.70 -16.95
CA LYS A 438 -13.60 4.73 -17.77
C LYS A 438 -15.01 4.31 -18.15
N ARG A 439 -15.16 3.12 -18.75
CA ARG A 439 -16.48 2.61 -19.16
C ARG A 439 -17.44 2.46 -17.98
N TYR A 440 -16.96 1.94 -16.83
CA TYR A 440 -17.78 1.74 -15.64
C TYR A 440 -18.34 3.06 -15.09
N ILE A 441 -17.50 4.10 -14.98
CA ILE A 441 -17.93 5.42 -14.50
C ILE A 441 -18.88 6.07 -15.50
N GLN A 442 -18.55 6.07 -16.80
CA GLN A 442 -19.39 6.67 -17.83
C GLN A 442 -20.78 6.03 -17.91
N GLN A 443 -20.86 4.72 -17.90
CA GLN A 443 -22.14 4.00 -17.93
C GLN A 443 -22.96 4.26 -16.65
N SER A 444 -22.31 4.30 -15.49
CA SER A 444 -22.98 4.55 -14.21
C SER A 444 -23.55 5.96 -14.09
N LEU A 445 -22.89 6.95 -14.69
CA LEU A 445 -23.28 8.36 -14.67
C LEU A 445 -24.04 8.80 -15.92
N LYS A 446 -24.22 7.91 -16.89
CA LYS A 446 -24.88 8.21 -18.20
C LYS A 446 -24.20 9.38 -18.94
N MET A 447 -22.86 9.36 -18.95
CA MET A 447 -22.01 10.36 -19.61
C MET A 447 -22.02 10.17 -21.12
#